data_8f7eca8be3e7329d8d3ea640dbfd8499
#
_entry.id   8f7eca8be3e7329d8d3ea640dbfd8499
#
_cell.length_a   1.000
_cell.length_b   1.000
_cell.length_c   1.000
_cell.angle_alpha   90.00
_cell.angle_beta   90.00
_cell.angle_gamma   90.00
#
_symmetry.space_group_name_H-M   'P 1'
#
loop_
_entity.id
_entity.type
_entity.pdbx_description
1 polymer ?
#
loop_
_entity_poly.entity_id
_entity_poly.type
_entity_poly.pdbx_seq_one_letter_code
_entity_poly.pdbx_strand_id
1 'polypeptide(L)'
;MSGDRRARGGLAVVPRDPPAINGLLPPHDLDAEAAVLSACFLKDSAITMVLDLLEPEHFYSEPNARVWQAIATLHGLGTPVDNVSVATWLKDRGWLEKCGGTAYLGHLADACPVIGHARAYAVTVLRKARRRRAIATAQIIAAEGYADVGDEDEWLGGLEDRIGEAVGSAAVQADYSIDSAIAESFASLDETQAGTLSGLSTGLGPLDVLTGGLQAREIILLGAP
;
A
#
# COMPACT_ATOMS: atom_id res chain seq x y z
N MET A 1 32.14 -37.52 3.43
CA MET A 1 31.23 -36.71 4.27
C MET A 1 31.15 -35.33 3.68
N SER A 2 30.19 -35.13 2.76
CA SER A 2 30.00 -33.88 2.04
C SER A 2 28.71 -33.26 2.59
N GLY A 3 28.84 -32.16 3.33
CA GLY A 3 27.73 -31.45 3.95
C GLY A 3 26.97 -30.66 2.92
N ASP A 4 25.79 -31.13 2.63
CA ASP A 4 24.75 -30.44 1.83
C ASP A 4 24.31 -29.18 2.59
N ARG A 5 24.79 -28.00 2.17
CA ARG A 5 24.28 -26.71 2.61
C ARG A 5 23.06 -26.41 1.75
N ARG A 6 21.90 -26.85 2.20
CA ARG A 6 20.62 -26.37 1.69
C ARG A 6 20.63 -24.84 1.68
N ALA A 7 20.69 -24.26 0.51
CA ALA A 7 20.45 -22.85 0.29
C ALA A 7 19.01 -22.56 0.71
N ARG A 8 18.83 -21.87 1.83
CA ARG A 8 17.55 -21.27 2.20
C ARG A 8 17.20 -20.29 1.09
N GLY A 9 16.12 -20.55 0.38
CA GLY A 9 15.58 -19.66 -0.64
C GLY A 9 15.39 -18.26 -0.04
N GLY A 10 16.31 -17.37 -0.34
CA GLY A 10 16.16 -15.97 0.00
C GLY A 10 15.00 -15.41 -0.82
N LEU A 11 13.99 -14.87 -0.16
CA LEU A 11 12.94 -14.11 -0.82
C LEU A 11 13.59 -13.11 -1.78
N ALA A 12 13.28 -13.22 -3.06
CA ALA A 12 13.78 -12.29 -4.06
C ALA A 12 13.36 -10.87 -3.67
N VAL A 13 14.32 -9.97 -3.51
CA VAL A 13 14.04 -8.57 -3.19
C VAL A 13 13.28 -7.96 -4.36
N VAL A 14 12.01 -7.64 -4.13
CA VAL A 14 11.17 -6.98 -5.15
C VAL A 14 11.76 -5.61 -5.45
N PRO A 15 12.18 -5.33 -6.70
CA PRO A 15 12.70 -4.03 -7.06
C PRO A 15 11.68 -2.94 -6.79
N ARG A 16 12.12 -1.79 -6.31
CA ARG A 16 11.26 -0.61 -6.11
C ARG A 16 10.55 -0.20 -7.41
N ASP A 17 11.30 -0.20 -8.48
CA ASP A 17 10.80 0.15 -9.80
C ASP A 17 11.00 -1.03 -10.75
N PRO A 18 9.90 -1.63 -11.27
CA PRO A 18 10.00 -2.71 -12.23
C PRO A 18 10.62 -2.19 -13.53
N PRO A 19 11.38 -3.01 -14.27
CA PRO A 19 11.86 -2.63 -15.59
C PRO A 19 10.68 -2.33 -16.52
N ALA A 20 10.90 -1.41 -17.46
CA ALA A 20 9.89 -1.07 -18.47
C ALA A 20 9.54 -2.30 -19.33
N ILE A 21 8.25 -2.57 -19.49
CA ILE A 21 7.76 -3.60 -20.43
C ILE A 21 7.30 -2.89 -21.69
N ASN A 22 7.80 -3.32 -22.84
CA ASN A 22 7.42 -2.78 -24.16
C ASN A 22 7.56 -1.24 -24.23
N GLY A 23 8.54 -0.66 -23.54
CA GLY A 23 8.76 0.79 -23.51
C GLY A 23 7.80 1.57 -22.61
N LEU A 24 6.90 0.90 -21.89
CA LEU A 24 6.01 1.54 -20.93
C LEU A 24 6.75 1.80 -19.61
N LEU A 25 6.72 3.04 -19.17
CA LEU A 25 7.27 3.43 -17.87
C LEU A 25 6.41 2.87 -16.72
N PRO A 26 7.03 2.56 -15.58
CA PRO A 26 6.29 2.19 -14.38
C PRO A 26 5.26 3.25 -13.99
N PRO A 27 4.09 2.87 -13.45
CA PRO A 27 3.05 3.82 -13.05
C PRO A 27 3.56 4.82 -12.00
N HIS A 28 3.49 6.12 -12.29
CA HIS A 28 3.93 7.20 -11.39
C HIS A 28 3.03 8.42 -11.54
N ASP A 29 3.20 9.39 -10.64
CA ASP A 29 2.56 10.69 -10.67
C ASP A 29 3.46 11.68 -9.91
N LEU A 30 4.36 12.33 -10.66
CA LEU A 30 5.36 13.23 -10.09
C LEU A 30 4.73 14.50 -9.51
N ASP A 31 3.61 14.95 -10.09
CA ASP A 31 2.90 16.13 -9.61
C ASP A 31 2.26 15.84 -8.24
N ALA A 32 1.67 14.65 -8.05
CA ALA A 32 1.14 14.23 -6.76
C ALA A 32 2.26 14.06 -5.71
N GLU A 33 3.42 13.51 -6.10
CA GLU A 33 4.59 13.42 -5.21
C GLU A 33 5.07 14.80 -4.76
N ALA A 34 5.25 15.73 -5.71
CA ALA A 34 5.66 17.09 -5.41
C ALA A 34 4.64 17.82 -4.53
N ALA A 35 3.34 17.64 -4.80
CA ALA A 35 2.27 18.25 -4.02
C ALA A 35 2.24 17.75 -2.57
N VAL A 36 2.49 16.46 -2.32
CA VAL A 36 2.62 15.91 -0.95
C VAL A 36 3.78 16.55 -0.22
N LEU A 37 4.97 16.56 -0.82
CA LEU A 37 6.18 17.11 -0.20
C LEU A 37 6.02 18.60 0.08
N SER A 38 5.47 19.34 -0.87
CA SER A 38 5.16 20.76 -0.71
C SER A 38 4.20 21.02 0.46
N ALA A 39 3.11 20.24 0.57
CA ALA A 39 2.19 20.38 1.69
C ALA A 39 2.89 20.17 3.05
N CYS A 40 3.85 19.24 3.10
CA CYS A 40 4.65 18.97 4.30
C CYS A 40 5.61 20.11 4.67
N PHE A 41 6.16 20.84 3.68
CA PHE A 41 6.96 22.03 3.93
C PHE A 41 6.13 23.21 4.46
N LEU A 42 4.86 23.28 4.05
CA LEU A 42 3.99 24.41 4.39
C LEU A 42 3.26 24.24 5.73
N LYS A 43 3.07 22.98 6.18
CA LYS A 43 2.26 22.75 7.40
C LYS A 43 2.58 21.42 8.08
N ASP A 44 2.98 21.45 9.35
CA ASP A 44 3.27 20.25 10.16
C ASP A 44 2.10 19.26 10.25
N SER A 45 0.87 19.78 10.31
CA SER A 45 -0.31 18.90 10.32
C SER A 45 -0.48 18.08 9.03
N ALA A 46 0.09 18.53 7.90
CA ALA A 46 0.11 17.73 6.67
C ALA A 46 1.05 16.53 6.81
N ILE A 47 2.19 16.71 7.49
CA ILE A 47 3.13 15.61 7.76
C ILE A 47 2.43 14.52 8.55
N THR A 48 1.78 14.88 9.65
CA THR A 48 1.05 13.93 10.52
C THR A 48 -0.05 13.18 9.75
N MET A 49 -0.77 13.85 8.84
CA MET A 49 -1.83 13.22 8.04
C MET A 49 -1.32 12.19 7.02
N VAL A 50 -0.08 12.29 6.57
CA VAL A 50 0.46 11.43 5.50
C VAL A 50 1.55 10.48 5.97
N LEU A 51 2.07 10.67 7.19
CA LEU A 51 3.17 9.87 7.74
C LEU A 51 2.81 8.38 7.84
N ASP A 52 1.56 8.07 8.22
CA ASP A 52 1.08 6.69 8.33
C ASP A 52 0.76 6.04 6.98
N LEU A 53 0.70 6.84 5.91
CA LEU A 53 0.35 6.37 4.57
C LEU A 53 1.55 6.13 3.68
N LEU A 54 2.61 6.91 3.86
CA LEU A 54 3.73 6.96 2.93
C LEU A 54 5.04 6.55 3.58
N GLU A 55 5.76 5.71 2.85
CA GLU A 55 7.15 5.33 3.08
C GLU A 55 8.02 5.84 1.93
N PRO A 56 9.35 5.98 2.10
CA PRO A 56 10.25 6.42 1.03
C PRO A 56 10.13 5.58 -0.26
N GLU A 57 9.84 4.29 -0.14
CA GLU A 57 9.68 3.34 -1.24
C GLU A 57 8.45 3.60 -2.09
N HIS A 58 7.47 4.35 -1.56
CA HIS A 58 6.27 4.69 -2.29
C HIS A 58 6.48 5.77 -3.36
N PHE A 59 7.57 6.53 -3.27
CA PHE A 59 7.90 7.55 -4.27
C PHE A 59 8.61 6.91 -5.47
N TYR A 60 8.20 7.31 -6.67
CA TYR A 60 8.86 6.91 -7.92
C TYR A 60 10.17 7.67 -8.10
N SER A 61 10.13 8.99 -7.85
CA SER A 61 11.31 9.83 -7.92
C SER A 61 12.23 9.57 -6.73
N GLU A 62 13.47 9.12 -7.00
CA GLU A 62 14.45 8.91 -5.95
C GLU A 62 14.79 10.19 -5.16
N PRO A 63 14.95 11.38 -5.79
CA PRO A 63 15.02 12.64 -5.07
C PRO A 63 13.85 12.86 -4.10
N ASN A 64 12.61 12.65 -4.54
CA ASN A 64 11.41 12.81 -3.69
C ASN A 64 11.41 11.85 -2.52
N ALA A 65 11.81 10.60 -2.72
CA ALA A 65 11.95 9.63 -1.65
C ALA A 65 12.96 10.07 -0.57
N ARG A 66 14.09 10.63 -0.99
CA ARG A 66 15.11 11.14 -0.05
C ARG A 66 14.64 12.39 0.70
N VAL A 67 13.92 13.28 0.01
CA VAL A 67 13.29 14.44 0.65
C VAL A 67 12.24 13.97 1.66
N TRP A 68 11.39 13.00 1.31
CA TRP A 68 10.44 12.41 2.25
C TRP A 68 11.12 11.79 3.46
N GLN A 69 12.19 11.05 3.26
CA GLN A 69 12.97 10.46 4.35
C GLN A 69 13.54 11.53 5.30
N ALA A 70 13.99 12.67 4.76
CA ALA A 70 14.44 13.79 5.56
C ALA A 70 13.28 14.38 6.38
N ILE A 71 12.13 14.64 5.76
CA ILE A 71 10.93 15.16 6.40
C ILE A 71 10.48 14.25 7.55
N ALA A 72 10.32 12.95 7.29
CA ALA A 72 9.88 11.99 8.29
C ALA A 72 10.87 11.89 9.48
N THR A 73 12.18 11.90 9.18
CA THR A 73 13.22 11.85 10.25
C THR A 73 13.21 13.12 11.09
N LEU A 74 13.20 14.30 10.48
CA LEU A 74 13.18 15.58 11.20
C LEU A 74 11.93 15.74 12.05
N HIS A 75 10.78 15.38 11.50
CA HIS A 75 9.52 15.40 12.24
C HIS A 75 9.55 14.44 13.44
N GLY A 76 10.07 13.21 13.26
CA GLY A 76 10.23 12.24 14.37
C GLY A 76 11.19 12.71 15.47
N LEU A 77 12.15 13.58 15.14
CA LEU A 77 13.06 14.21 16.10
C LEU A 77 12.48 15.50 16.74
N GLY A 78 11.27 15.92 16.36
CA GLY A 78 10.68 17.17 16.82
C GLY A 78 11.36 18.42 16.29
N THR A 79 12.15 18.28 15.21
CA THR A 79 12.85 19.41 14.55
C THR A 79 11.89 20.03 13.52
N PRO A 80 11.82 21.37 13.44
CA PRO A 80 11.03 22.06 12.44
C PRO A 80 11.40 21.58 11.01
N VAL A 81 10.36 21.29 10.22
CA VAL A 81 10.54 20.83 8.83
C VAL A 81 10.36 22.01 7.89
N ASP A 82 11.47 22.49 7.34
CA ASP A 82 11.53 23.54 6.34
C ASP A 82 12.62 23.27 5.29
N ASN A 83 12.67 24.10 4.26
CA ASN A 83 13.67 23.95 3.19
C ASN A 83 15.11 23.96 3.70
N VAL A 84 15.40 24.70 4.77
CA VAL A 84 16.76 24.84 5.31
C VAL A 84 17.15 23.60 6.10
N SER A 85 16.27 23.14 6.99
CA SER A 85 16.51 21.94 7.81
C SER A 85 16.64 20.69 6.94
N VAL A 86 15.77 20.53 5.94
CA VAL A 86 15.83 19.42 4.97
C VAL A 86 17.08 19.49 4.11
N ALA A 87 17.45 20.69 3.59
CA ALA A 87 18.69 20.86 2.83
C ALA A 87 19.93 20.50 3.66
N THR A 88 19.96 20.90 4.92
CA THR A 88 21.06 20.58 5.83
C THR A 88 21.15 19.07 6.06
N TRP A 89 20.02 18.42 6.35
CA TRP A 89 19.95 16.99 6.58
C TRP A 89 20.42 16.19 5.35
N LEU A 90 20.00 16.60 4.15
CA LEU A 90 20.43 16.00 2.88
C LEU A 90 21.92 16.24 2.60
N LYS A 91 22.42 17.45 2.92
CA LYS A 91 23.82 17.82 2.73
C LYS A 91 24.74 16.97 3.60
N ASP A 92 24.42 16.79 4.87
CA ASP A 92 25.18 15.98 5.82
C ASP A 92 25.37 14.53 5.37
N ARG A 93 24.44 14.04 4.53
CA ARG A 93 24.48 12.68 3.92
C ARG A 93 25.03 12.64 2.51
N GLY A 94 25.45 13.78 1.97
CA GLY A 94 25.95 13.88 0.60
C GLY A 94 24.88 13.63 -0.47
N TRP A 95 23.60 13.86 -0.14
CA TRP A 95 22.46 13.61 -1.03
C TRP A 95 21.88 14.87 -1.66
N LEU A 96 22.19 16.06 -1.14
CA LEU A 96 21.60 17.31 -1.59
C LEU A 96 21.76 17.52 -3.10
N GLU A 97 22.99 17.37 -3.62
CA GLU A 97 23.27 17.54 -5.06
C GLU A 97 22.58 16.48 -5.92
N LYS A 98 22.48 15.25 -5.41
CA LYS A 98 21.77 14.15 -6.10
C LYS A 98 20.27 14.38 -6.15
N CYS A 99 19.73 15.18 -5.24
CA CYS A 99 18.32 15.59 -5.22
C CYS A 99 18.04 16.85 -6.05
N GLY A 100 19.03 17.41 -6.76
CA GLY A 100 18.87 18.64 -7.54
C GLY A 100 19.16 19.92 -6.77
N GLY A 101 19.85 19.82 -5.61
CA GLY A 101 20.28 20.96 -4.81
C GLY A 101 19.13 21.73 -4.14
N THR A 102 19.48 22.91 -3.62
CA THR A 102 18.50 23.79 -2.95
C THR A 102 17.45 24.35 -3.92
N ALA A 103 17.77 24.46 -5.21
CA ALA A 103 16.83 24.91 -6.23
C ALA A 103 15.66 23.93 -6.37
N TYR A 104 15.92 22.64 -6.34
CA TYR A 104 14.87 21.61 -6.38
C TYR A 104 13.95 21.68 -5.16
N LEU A 105 14.50 21.87 -3.96
CA LEU A 105 13.70 22.05 -2.75
C LEU A 105 12.81 23.30 -2.82
N GLY A 106 13.31 24.38 -3.42
CA GLY A 106 12.52 25.57 -3.70
C GLY A 106 11.33 25.27 -4.63
N HIS A 107 11.56 24.57 -5.73
CA HIS A 107 10.49 24.15 -6.64
C HIS A 107 9.44 23.25 -5.95
N LEU A 108 9.89 22.34 -5.08
CA LEU A 108 8.96 21.51 -4.31
C LEU A 108 8.10 22.35 -3.35
N ALA A 109 8.68 23.36 -2.69
CA ALA A 109 7.91 24.21 -1.77
C ALA A 109 6.77 24.96 -2.48
N ASP A 110 6.95 25.31 -3.74
CA ASP A 110 5.98 26.06 -4.55
C ASP A 110 4.95 25.16 -5.27
N ALA A 111 5.07 23.83 -5.18
CA ALA A 111 4.29 22.88 -5.99
C ALA A 111 2.87 22.60 -5.47
N CYS A 112 2.53 22.98 -4.21
CA CYS A 112 1.24 22.62 -3.63
C CYS A 112 0.16 23.66 -3.92
N PRO A 113 -0.87 23.30 -4.71
CA PRO A 113 -1.99 24.20 -4.95
C PRO A 113 -2.94 24.31 -3.75
N VAL A 114 -3.14 23.23 -2.97
CA VAL A 114 -4.09 23.18 -1.84
C VAL A 114 -3.59 22.24 -0.75
N ILE A 115 -3.12 22.79 0.37
CA ILE A 115 -2.57 22.01 1.51
C ILE A 115 -3.60 21.01 2.09
N GLY A 116 -4.87 21.37 2.13
CA GLY A 116 -5.94 20.50 2.66
C GLY A 116 -6.12 19.20 1.89
N HIS A 117 -5.56 19.08 0.70
CA HIS A 117 -5.63 17.87 -0.13
C HIS A 117 -4.41 16.96 0.00
N ALA A 118 -3.50 17.20 0.94
CA ALA A 118 -2.27 16.41 1.14
C ALA A 118 -2.56 14.90 1.23
N ARG A 119 -3.61 14.50 1.97
CA ARG A 119 -4.03 13.10 2.07
C ARG A 119 -4.46 12.50 0.73
N ALA A 120 -5.19 13.24 -0.10
CA ALA A 120 -5.64 12.78 -1.42
C ALA A 120 -4.44 12.56 -2.36
N TYR A 121 -3.46 13.47 -2.32
CA TYR A 121 -2.21 13.31 -3.07
C TYR A 121 -1.42 12.11 -2.59
N ALA A 122 -1.29 11.91 -1.26
CA ALA A 122 -0.63 10.75 -0.67
C ALA A 122 -1.28 9.43 -1.09
N VAL A 123 -2.61 9.34 -1.10
CA VAL A 123 -3.35 8.17 -1.59
C VAL A 123 -3.06 7.92 -3.08
N THR A 124 -2.91 8.97 -3.89
CA THR A 124 -2.55 8.81 -5.31
C THR A 124 -1.14 8.22 -5.45
N VAL A 125 -0.16 8.74 -4.71
CA VAL A 125 1.21 8.20 -4.67
C VAL A 125 1.21 6.74 -4.24
N LEU A 126 0.51 6.40 -3.16
CA LEU A 126 0.40 5.04 -2.63
C LEU A 126 -0.23 4.07 -3.65
N ARG A 127 -1.30 4.49 -4.34
CA ARG A 127 -1.94 3.67 -5.40
C ARG A 127 -0.97 3.36 -6.55
N LYS A 128 -0.17 4.35 -6.98
CA LYS A 128 0.85 4.16 -8.01
C LYS A 128 1.97 3.23 -7.53
N ALA A 129 2.42 3.38 -6.29
CA ALA A 129 3.43 2.52 -5.68
C ALA A 129 2.97 1.05 -5.59
N ARG A 130 1.75 0.81 -5.11
CA ARG A 130 1.15 -0.53 -5.07
C ARG A 130 1.08 -1.17 -6.45
N ARG A 131 0.67 -0.40 -7.46
CA ARG A 131 0.63 -0.88 -8.83
C ARG A 131 2.02 -1.24 -9.36
N ARG A 132 3.06 -0.44 -9.05
CA ARG A 132 4.45 -0.77 -9.39
C ARG A 132 4.91 -2.07 -8.73
N ARG A 133 4.62 -2.22 -7.42
CA ARG A 133 4.98 -3.43 -6.66
C ARG A 133 4.32 -4.67 -7.24
N ALA A 134 3.03 -4.61 -7.57
CA ALA A 134 2.32 -5.72 -8.21
C ALA A 134 2.94 -6.10 -9.57
N ILE A 135 3.30 -5.10 -10.41
CA ILE A 135 3.97 -5.33 -11.68
C ILE A 135 5.33 -5.99 -11.45
N ALA A 136 6.14 -5.47 -10.51
CA ALA A 136 7.47 -6.02 -10.21
C ALA A 136 7.37 -7.48 -9.75
N THR A 137 6.44 -7.80 -8.86
CA THR A 137 6.22 -9.18 -8.39
C THR A 137 5.78 -10.10 -9.52
N ALA A 138 4.85 -9.65 -10.38
CA ALA A 138 4.43 -10.44 -11.54
C ALA A 138 5.59 -10.72 -12.50
N GLN A 139 6.50 -9.76 -12.72
CA GLN A 139 7.70 -9.95 -13.54
C GLN A 139 8.66 -10.97 -12.94
N ILE A 140 8.87 -10.92 -11.61
CA ILE A 140 9.72 -11.88 -10.89
C ILE A 140 9.13 -13.28 -11.01
N ILE A 141 7.84 -13.44 -10.73
CA ILE A 141 7.12 -14.71 -10.85
C ILE A 141 7.23 -15.26 -12.27
N ALA A 142 7.00 -14.42 -13.28
CA ALA A 142 7.13 -14.83 -14.68
C ALA A 142 8.56 -15.27 -15.02
N ALA A 143 9.58 -14.54 -14.57
CA ALA A 143 10.98 -14.89 -14.81
C ALA A 143 11.37 -16.20 -14.12
N GLU A 144 10.93 -16.43 -12.89
CA GLU A 144 11.17 -17.66 -12.16
C GLU A 144 10.49 -18.86 -12.82
N GLY A 145 9.24 -18.70 -13.31
CA GLY A 145 8.50 -19.77 -13.99
C GLY A 145 9.11 -20.23 -15.31
N TYR A 146 10.03 -19.45 -15.90
CA TYR A 146 10.83 -19.89 -17.05
C TYR A 146 12.15 -20.57 -16.66
N ALA A 147 12.52 -20.52 -15.39
CA ALA A 147 13.72 -21.17 -14.85
C ALA A 147 13.37 -22.53 -14.22
N ASP A 148 14.39 -23.23 -13.72
CA ASP A 148 14.19 -24.43 -12.90
C ASP A 148 13.72 -24.00 -11.50
N VAL A 149 12.45 -24.25 -11.19
CA VAL A 149 11.82 -23.87 -9.92
C VAL A 149 12.01 -24.91 -8.80
N GLY A 150 12.61 -26.06 -9.11
CA GLY A 150 12.79 -27.16 -8.14
C GLY A 150 11.48 -27.92 -7.93
N ASP A 151 10.86 -27.80 -6.77
CA ASP A 151 9.55 -28.42 -6.48
C ASP A 151 8.42 -27.52 -7.02
N GLU A 152 7.72 -28.01 -8.05
CA GLU A 152 6.65 -27.26 -8.71
C GLU A 152 5.45 -26.98 -7.80
N ASP A 153 5.10 -27.96 -6.93
CA ASP A 153 3.95 -27.82 -6.02
C ASP A 153 4.24 -26.79 -4.92
N GLU A 154 5.48 -26.79 -4.39
CA GLU A 154 5.92 -25.79 -3.41
C GLU A 154 5.95 -24.38 -4.04
N TRP A 155 6.47 -24.25 -5.26
CA TRP A 155 6.52 -22.98 -5.98
C TRP A 155 5.11 -22.45 -6.28
N LEU A 156 4.21 -23.29 -6.81
CA LEU A 156 2.82 -22.93 -7.09
C LEU A 156 2.05 -22.54 -5.83
N GLY A 157 2.23 -23.29 -4.73
CA GLY A 157 1.61 -22.98 -3.45
C GLY A 157 2.04 -21.63 -2.86
N GLY A 158 3.28 -21.19 -3.13
CA GLY A 158 3.79 -19.88 -2.68
C GLY A 158 3.33 -18.68 -3.51
N LEU A 159 2.70 -18.89 -4.69
CA LEU A 159 2.30 -17.78 -5.57
C LEU A 159 1.20 -16.90 -4.97
N GLU A 160 0.21 -17.53 -4.32
CA GLU A 160 -0.91 -16.80 -3.72
C GLU A 160 -0.43 -15.83 -2.64
N ASP A 161 0.46 -16.27 -1.76
CA ASP A 161 1.03 -15.44 -0.71
C ASP A 161 1.83 -14.27 -1.28
N ARG A 162 2.67 -14.54 -2.29
CA ARG A 162 3.50 -13.52 -2.95
C ARG A 162 2.67 -12.48 -3.69
N ILE A 163 1.61 -12.89 -4.38
CA ILE A 163 0.67 -11.99 -5.03
C ILE A 163 -0.12 -11.21 -3.97
N GLY A 164 -0.58 -11.87 -2.92
CA GLY A 164 -1.26 -11.26 -1.79
C GLY A 164 -0.42 -10.16 -1.14
N GLU A 165 0.85 -10.41 -0.87
CA GLU A 165 1.79 -9.41 -0.34
C GLU A 165 2.01 -8.24 -1.32
N ALA A 166 2.11 -8.52 -2.61
CA ALA A 166 2.36 -7.50 -3.63
C ALA A 166 1.19 -6.56 -3.84
N VAL A 167 -0.02 -7.09 -3.88
CA VAL A 167 -1.27 -6.32 -4.01
C VAL A 167 -1.54 -5.54 -2.73
N GLY A 168 -0.82 -5.93 -1.70
CA GLY A 168 -0.99 -5.45 -0.35
C GLY A 168 -2.07 -6.27 0.32
N SER A 169 -1.64 -7.12 1.20
CA SER A 169 -2.36 -7.43 2.42
C SER A 169 -2.52 -6.19 3.35
N ALA A 170 -2.01 -5.04 2.98
CA ALA A 170 -2.77 -3.84 3.20
C ALA A 170 -4.06 -4.00 2.38
N ALA A 171 -4.97 -4.89 2.80
CA ALA A 171 -6.30 -4.39 2.94
C ALA A 171 -6.05 -2.91 3.26
N VAL A 172 -6.39 -2.01 2.32
CA VAL A 172 -6.77 -0.69 2.74
C VAL A 172 -7.39 -0.99 4.09
N GLN A 173 -6.79 -0.54 5.18
CA GLN A 173 -7.64 -0.02 6.20
C GLN A 173 -8.39 1.07 5.43
N ALA A 174 -9.37 0.61 4.64
CA ALA A 174 -10.51 1.41 4.29
C ALA A 174 -10.76 2.07 5.61
N ASP A 175 -10.68 3.40 5.65
CA ASP A 175 -11.00 4.15 6.84
C ASP A 175 -12.25 3.49 7.42
N TYR A 176 -12.06 2.47 8.22
CA TYR A 176 -13.04 1.99 9.15
C TYR A 176 -13.04 3.04 10.24
N SER A 177 -13.39 4.27 9.81
CA SER A 177 -13.94 5.21 10.76
C SER A 177 -15.13 4.48 11.35
N ILE A 178 -15.29 4.57 12.65
CA ILE A 178 -16.46 4.04 13.34
C ILE A 178 -17.72 4.41 12.56
N ASP A 179 -17.76 5.58 11.96
CA ASP A 179 -18.85 6.06 11.09
C ASP A 179 -19.06 5.24 9.82
N SER A 180 -17.99 4.79 9.12
CA SER A 180 -18.13 3.93 7.93
C SER A 180 -18.53 2.50 8.31
N ALA A 181 -18.00 1.96 9.41
CA ALA A 181 -18.41 0.65 9.93
C ALA A 181 -19.87 0.66 10.42
N ILE A 182 -20.31 1.74 11.04
CA ILE A 182 -21.70 1.96 11.43
C ILE A 182 -22.57 2.07 10.18
N ALA A 183 -22.20 2.86 9.17
CA ALA A 183 -22.96 3.02 7.93
C ALA A 183 -23.10 1.69 7.16
N GLU A 184 -22.02 0.89 7.05
CA GLU A 184 -22.08 -0.46 6.47
C GLU A 184 -22.97 -1.41 7.28
N SER A 185 -22.89 -1.35 8.61
CA SER A 185 -23.73 -2.16 9.49
C SER A 185 -25.20 -1.78 9.36
N PHE A 186 -25.53 -0.50 9.26
CA PHE A 186 -26.90 -0.05 9.01
C PHE A 186 -27.41 -0.44 7.62
N ALA A 187 -26.57 -0.31 6.57
CA ALA A 187 -26.93 -0.75 5.23
C ALA A 187 -27.25 -2.26 5.18
N SER A 188 -26.44 -3.09 5.87
CA SER A 188 -26.68 -4.53 5.95
C SER A 188 -27.96 -4.89 6.76
N LEU A 189 -28.30 -4.08 7.78
CA LEU A 189 -29.54 -4.24 8.53
C LEU A 189 -30.77 -3.86 7.69
N ASP A 190 -30.70 -2.80 6.88
CA ASP A 190 -31.75 -2.39 5.98
C ASP A 190 -32.02 -3.45 4.89
N GLU A 191 -30.98 -4.09 4.34
CA GLU A 191 -31.10 -5.22 3.41
C GLU A 191 -31.77 -6.44 4.09
N THR A 192 -31.46 -6.69 5.34
CA THR A 192 -32.04 -7.80 6.10
C THR A 192 -33.52 -7.54 6.44
N GLN A 193 -33.92 -6.28 6.69
CA GLN A 193 -35.32 -5.91 6.89
C GLN A 193 -36.16 -5.99 5.60
N ALA A 194 -35.54 -5.89 4.43
CA ALA A 194 -36.21 -6.05 3.15
C ALA A 194 -36.63 -7.53 2.83
N GLY A 195 -36.41 -8.46 3.76
CA GLY A 195 -36.80 -9.86 3.60
C GLY A 195 -35.91 -10.67 2.65
N THR A 196 -34.75 -10.15 2.31
CA THR A 196 -33.73 -10.91 1.60
C THR A 196 -32.98 -11.80 2.57
N LEU A 197 -32.89 -13.09 2.26
CA LEU A 197 -32.07 -14.04 3.02
C LEU A 197 -30.62 -13.59 2.96
N SER A 198 -29.99 -13.38 4.10
CA SER A 198 -28.56 -13.00 4.18
C SER A 198 -27.63 -14.19 3.91
N GLY A 199 -28.15 -15.42 3.97
CA GLY A 199 -27.44 -16.68 3.75
C GLY A 199 -27.99 -17.53 2.61
N LEU A 200 -27.37 -18.71 2.41
CA LEU A 200 -27.83 -19.69 1.44
C LEU A 200 -29.17 -20.31 1.92
N SER A 201 -30.19 -20.28 1.07
CA SER A 201 -31.49 -20.88 1.38
C SER A 201 -31.37 -22.39 1.59
N THR A 202 -32.00 -22.90 2.64
CA THR A 202 -32.14 -24.34 2.91
C THR A 202 -33.24 -25.00 2.06
N GLY A 203 -34.07 -24.18 1.39
CA GLY A 203 -35.29 -24.63 0.69
C GLY A 203 -36.48 -24.86 1.62
N LEU A 204 -36.33 -24.70 2.93
CA LEU A 204 -37.40 -24.81 3.92
C LEU A 204 -37.74 -23.38 4.42
N GLY A 205 -38.72 -22.75 3.78
CA GLY A 205 -39.09 -21.36 4.05
C GLY A 205 -39.24 -20.99 5.52
N PRO A 206 -39.95 -21.78 6.37
CA PRO A 206 -40.05 -21.49 7.79
C PRO A 206 -38.71 -21.52 8.54
N LEU A 207 -37.76 -22.36 8.13
CA LEU A 207 -36.42 -22.46 8.70
C LEU A 207 -35.56 -21.29 8.26
N ASP A 208 -35.64 -20.94 6.99
CA ASP A 208 -34.91 -19.81 6.43
C ASP A 208 -35.33 -18.48 7.07
N VAL A 209 -36.61 -18.30 7.36
CA VAL A 209 -37.12 -17.12 8.09
C VAL A 209 -36.59 -17.06 9.52
N LEU A 210 -36.43 -18.22 10.17
CA LEU A 210 -35.97 -18.30 11.56
C LEU A 210 -34.46 -18.10 11.69
N THR A 211 -33.67 -18.60 10.71
CA THR A 211 -32.20 -18.63 10.75
C THR A 211 -31.54 -17.55 9.87
N GLY A 212 -32.31 -16.92 8.99
CA GLY A 212 -31.75 -16.01 7.97
C GLY A 212 -31.01 -16.74 6.83
N GLY A 213 -31.16 -18.08 6.75
CA GLY A 213 -30.41 -18.97 5.85
C GLY A 213 -29.09 -19.45 6.44
N LEU A 214 -28.37 -20.32 5.71
CA LEU A 214 -27.07 -20.86 6.11
C LEU A 214 -25.99 -19.79 5.91
N GLN A 215 -25.34 -19.33 6.98
CA GLN A 215 -24.30 -18.29 6.93
C GLN A 215 -22.93 -18.88 6.61
N ALA A 216 -22.14 -18.15 5.86
CA ALA A 216 -20.74 -18.53 5.61
C ALA A 216 -19.93 -18.49 6.93
N ARG A 217 -19.09 -19.50 7.16
CA ARG A 217 -18.24 -19.65 8.36
C ARG A 217 -18.99 -20.08 9.64
N GLU A 218 -20.23 -20.48 9.57
CA GLU A 218 -20.98 -21.07 10.69
C GLU A 218 -21.07 -22.60 10.56
N ILE A 219 -21.03 -23.28 11.71
CA ILE A 219 -21.25 -24.72 11.79
C ILE A 219 -22.67 -24.94 12.31
N ILE A 220 -23.55 -25.53 11.51
CA ILE A 220 -24.93 -25.82 11.88
C ILE A 220 -25.07 -27.32 12.15
N LEU A 221 -25.45 -27.66 13.38
CA LEU A 221 -25.72 -29.05 13.78
C LEU A 221 -27.21 -29.29 13.81
N LEU A 222 -27.67 -30.23 13.00
CA LEU A 222 -29.04 -30.71 13.01
C LEU A 222 -29.10 -32.04 13.81
N GLY A 223 -29.79 -32.02 14.95
CA GLY A 223 -30.05 -33.20 15.74
C GLY A 223 -31.54 -33.61 15.62
N ALA A 224 -31.79 -34.90 15.38
CA ALA A 224 -33.12 -35.47 15.51
C ALA A 224 -33.17 -36.40 16.74
N PRO A 225 -34.29 -36.47 17.48
CA PRO A 225 -34.44 -37.38 18.60
C PRO A 225 -34.53 -38.86 18.14
#